data_673644a2674f879fa0648b53c2938359
#
_entry.id   673644a2674f879fa0648b53c2938359
#
_cell.length_a   1.000
_cell.length_b   1.000
_cell.length_c   1.000
_cell.angle_alpha   90.00
_cell.angle_beta   90.00
_cell.angle_gamma   90.00
#
_symmetry.space_group_name_H-M   'P 1'
#
loop_
_entity.id
_entity.type
_entity.pdbx_description
1 polymer ?
#
loop_
_entity_poly.entity_id
_entity_poly.type
_entity_poly.pdbx_seq_one_letter_code
_entity_poly.pdbx_strand_id
1 'polypeptide(L)'
;MVHPRLSVVVPCKGRLQHLRQSLPTFVAQPDSEVIVVDYDCPDKTQSWVTANFPEARVISVTDAPYFNLSRARNAGAREARAGWIVFCDADNLLAPSFSVELFNRTSAGTYLRTLRDTRWGTRRHNVPLACETATFWSVGGYDDAFDGWGVEDREFIDRLIRSGIREVLGPANLVDTLRHGNAERSGLYEHGIEVSMAINNYYCQIKQRYFETTERWFTDEQRYSTYKRVKLAVLDSLADRESETIFEIPITDSVPPWTARLAARSVRQFRDTKCEFLARLAQMSAEP
;
A
#
# COMPACT_ATOMS: atom_id res chain seq x y z
N MET A 1 -23.73 7.29 -22.49
CA MET A 1 -22.34 6.93 -22.10
C MET A 1 -22.39 5.60 -21.37
N VAL A 2 -21.59 4.62 -21.80
CA VAL A 2 -21.49 3.35 -21.08
C VAL A 2 -20.76 3.62 -19.77
N HIS A 3 -21.34 3.23 -18.65
CA HIS A 3 -20.67 3.37 -17.35
C HIS A 3 -19.50 2.38 -17.28
N PRO A 4 -18.32 2.79 -16.85
CA PRO A 4 -17.19 1.87 -16.68
C PRO A 4 -17.54 0.80 -15.65
N ARG A 5 -17.02 -0.41 -15.84
CA ARG A 5 -17.16 -1.52 -14.89
C ARG A 5 -16.02 -1.56 -13.87
N LEU A 6 -14.86 -1.02 -14.26
CA LEU A 6 -13.64 -1.01 -13.45
C LEU A 6 -13.04 0.40 -13.34
N SER A 7 -12.74 0.86 -12.15
CA SER A 7 -11.92 2.05 -11.91
C SER A 7 -10.50 1.62 -11.54
N VAL A 8 -9.52 2.00 -12.33
CA VAL A 8 -8.09 1.77 -12.06
C VAL A 8 -7.53 3.00 -11.37
N VAL A 9 -7.14 2.88 -10.11
CA VAL A 9 -6.57 3.96 -9.31
C VAL A 9 -5.07 3.81 -9.18
N VAL A 10 -4.33 4.84 -9.62
CA VAL A 10 -2.87 4.82 -9.69
C VAL A 10 -2.27 6.05 -9.01
N PRO A 11 -1.76 5.93 -7.78
CA PRO A 11 -1.01 7.00 -7.14
C PRO A 11 0.36 7.21 -7.79
N CYS A 12 0.77 8.48 -7.94
CA CYS A 12 2.07 8.84 -8.47
C CYS A 12 2.71 9.98 -7.68
N LYS A 13 3.91 9.73 -7.15
CA LYS A 13 4.83 10.73 -6.59
C LYS A 13 6.26 10.33 -6.91
N GLY A 14 6.98 11.15 -7.68
CA GLY A 14 8.36 10.87 -8.10
C GLY A 14 8.51 9.59 -8.94
N ARG A 15 7.46 9.19 -9.66
CA ARG A 15 7.39 7.93 -10.42
C ARG A 15 6.84 8.10 -11.83
N LEU A 16 6.93 9.29 -12.40
CA LEU A 16 6.41 9.55 -13.74
C LEU A 16 7.08 8.65 -14.79
N GLN A 17 8.36 8.34 -14.64
CA GLN A 17 9.05 7.46 -15.60
C GLN A 17 8.48 6.03 -15.64
N HIS A 18 8.02 5.52 -14.47
CA HIS A 18 7.32 4.24 -14.40
C HIS A 18 5.92 4.38 -14.96
N LEU A 19 5.19 5.42 -14.56
CA LEU A 19 3.83 5.67 -15.04
C LEU A 19 3.77 5.80 -16.57
N ARG A 20 4.79 6.37 -17.22
CA ARG A 20 4.87 6.45 -18.68
C ARG A 20 4.81 5.07 -19.36
N GLN A 21 5.32 4.05 -18.71
CA GLN A 21 5.32 2.68 -19.21
C GLN A 21 4.08 1.90 -18.81
N SER A 22 3.54 2.14 -17.62
CA SER A 22 2.40 1.40 -17.09
C SER A 22 1.05 1.96 -17.53
N LEU A 23 0.91 3.29 -17.63
CA LEU A 23 -0.38 3.93 -17.95
C LEU A 23 -1.02 3.42 -19.24
N PRO A 24 -0.28 3.17 -20.35
CA PRO A 24 -0.85 2.56 -21.54
C PRO A 24 -1.55 1.21 -21.27
N THR A 25 -1.02 0.41 -20.33
CA THR A 25 -1.61 -0.88 -19.99
C THR A 25 -2.90 -0.76 -19.17
N PHE A 26 -3.04 0.33 -18.41
CA PHE A 26 -4.24 0.63 -17.64
C PHE A 26 -5.36 1.15 -18.54
N VAL A 27 -5.04 2.09 -19.41
CA VAL A 27 -6.01 2.68 -20.36
C VAL A 27 -6.51 1.66 -21.37
N ALA A 28 -5.69 0.66 -21.71
CA ALA A 28 -6.08 -0.41 -22.62
C ALA A 28 -7.07 -1.42 -22.03
N GLN A 29 -7.41 -1.34 -20.74
CA GLN A 29 -8.37 -2.28 -20.14
C GLN A 29 -9.79 -2.00 -20.64
N PRO A 30 -10.51 -2.99 -21.19
CA PRO A 30 -11.89 -2.79 -21.64
C PRO A 30 -12.81 -2.41 -20.47
N ASP A 31 -13.81 -1.58 -20.78
CA ASP A 31 -14.84 -1.10 -19.85
C ASP A 31 -14.27 -0.47 -18.57
N SER A 32 -13.11 0.18 -18.67
CA SER A 32 -12.46 0.81 -17.53
C SER A 32 -12.36 2.34 -17.63
N GLU A 33 -12.22 2.98 -16.49
CA GLU A 33 -11.70 4.33 -16.34
C GLU A 33 -10.39 4.28 -15.57
N VAL A 34 -9.50 5.23 -15.86
CA VAL A 34 -8.22 5.38 -15.14
C VAL A 34 -8.21 6.68 -14.37
N ILE A 35 -7.82 6.61 -13.11
CA ILE A 35 -7.72 7.74 -12.19
C ILE A 35 -6.28 7.79 -11.69
N VAL A 36 -5.50 8.74 -12.20
CA VAL A 36 -4.15 9.00 -11.75
C VAL A 36 -4.21 10.01 -10.60
N VAL A 37 -3.62 9.69 -9.47
CA VAL A 37 -3.50 10.61 -8.35
C VAL A 37 -2.10 11.23 -8.37
N ASP A 38 -1.99 12.45 -8.85
CA ASP A 38 -0.79 13.27 -8.75
C ASP A 38 -0.66 13.74 -7.29
N TYR A 39 0.18 13.05 -6.52
CA TYR A 39 0.34 13.32 -5.09
C TYR A 39 1.48 14.31 -4.86
N ASP A 40 1.25 15.58 -5.18
CA ASP A 40 2.29 16.64 -5.12
C ASP A 40 3.58 16.17 -5.79
N CYS A 41 3.45 15.68 -7.02
CA CYS A 41 4.52 14.99 -7.72
C CYS A 41 5.52 15.99 -8.33
N PRO A 42 6.81 15.92 -7.98
CA PRO A 42 7.82 16.82 -8.53
C PRO A 42 8.02 16.67 -10.05
N ASP A 43 7.59 15.55 -10.62
CA ASP A 43 7.81 15.22 -12.03
C ASP A 43 6.75 15.82 -12.98
N LYS A 44 5.82 16.66 -12.47
CA LYS A 44 4.72 17.26 -13.26
C LYS A 44 3.80 16.21 -13.88
N THR A 45 3.45 15.19 -13.12
CA THR A 45 2.63 14.05 -13.57
C THR A 45 1.31 14.50 -14.18
N GLN A 46 0.59 15.43 -13.55
CA GLN A 46 -0.67 15.95 -14.07
C GLN A 46 -0.54 16.47 -15.51
N SER A 47 0.42 17.37 -15.75
CA SER A 47 0.61 17.98 -17.07
C SER A 47 0.93 16.94 -18.13
N TRP A 48 1.77 15.95 -17.78
CA TRP A 48 2.13 14.90 -18.72
C TRP A 48 0.95 13.97 -19.04
N VAL A 49 0.20 13.53 -18.02
CA VAL A 49 -0.97 12.65 -18.22
C VAL A 49 -2.02 13.36 -19.06
N THR A 50 -2.38 14.60 -18.72
CA THR A 50 -3.40 15.38 -19.46
C THR A 50 -3.01 15.56 -20.94
N ALA A 51 -1.72 15.75 -21.23
CA ALA A 51 -1.24 15.94 -22.60
C ALA A 51 -1.19 14.65 -23.43
N ASN A 52 -0.95 13.49 -22.80
CA ASN A 52 -0.69 12.24 -23.52
C ASN A 52 -1.83 11.21 -23.40
N PHE A 53 -2.66 11.30 -22.37
CA PHE A 53 -3.78 10.39 -22.07
C PHE A 53 -5.00 11.19 -21.60
N PRO A 54 -5.65 11.98 -22.46
CA PRO A 54 -6.76 12.84 -22.08
C PRO A 54 -7.99 12.05 -21.56
N GLU A 55 -8.08 10.76 -21.85
CA GLU A 55 -9.10 9.86 -21.33
C GLU A 55 -8.86 9.47 -19.86
N ALA A 56 -7.63 9.55 -19.36
CA ALA A 56 -7.32 9.32 -17.95
C ALA A 56 -7.62 10.58 -17.12
N ARG A 57 -8.38 10.41 -16.05
CA ARG A 57 -8.63 11.52 -15.12
C ARG A 57 -7.45 11.70 -14.18
N VAL A 58 -7.08 12.94 -13.93
CA VAL A 58 -6.03 13.27 -12.94
C VAL A 58 -6.64 13.99 -11.76
N ILE A 59 -6.27 13.56 -10.57
CA ILE A 59 -6.59 14.22 -9.31
C ILE A 59 -5.29 14.72 -8.71
N SER A 60 -5.24 15.96 -8.32
CA SER A 60 -4.07 16.56 -7.67
C SER A 60 -4.28 16.68 -6.18
N VAL A 61 -3.33 16.14 -5.41
CA VAL A 61 -3.18 16.38 -3.99
C VAL A 61 -1.98 17.31 -3.83
N THR A 62 -2.17 18.46 -3.21
CA THR A 62 -1.14 19.51 -3.03
C THR A 62 -0.69 19.57 -1.57
N ASP A 63 0.41 20.28 -1.32
CA ASP A 63 0.97 20.53 0.01
C ASP A 63 1.28 19.22 0.79
N ALA A 64 1.74 18.21 0.07
CA ALA A 64 2.04 16.88 0.59
C ALA A 64 3.54 16.55 0.38
N PRO A 65 4.46 17.10 1.20
CA PRO A 65 5.90 16.93 0.99
C PRO A 65 6.32 15.46 1.00
N TYR A 66 5.67 14.65 1.84
CA TYR A 66 5.92 13.23 1.93
C TYR A 66 4.76 12.42 1.36
N PHE A 67 5.08 11.23 0.83
CA PHE A 67 4.10 10.37 0.19
C PHE A 67 3.32 9.56 1.22
N ASN A 68 2.00 9.76 1.27
CA ASN A 68 1.08 8.89 1.99
C ASN A 68 0.24 8.09 0.98
N LEU A 69 0.62 6.82 0.80
CA LEU A 69 0.02 5.94 -0.20
C LEU A 69 -1.46 5.65 0.09
N SER A 70 -1.82 5.49 1.36
CA SER A 70 -3.21 5.27 1.80
C SER A 70 -4.10 6.46 1.44
N ARG A 71 -3.66 7.69 1.74
CA ARG A 71 -4.38 8.92 1.38
C ARG A 71 -4.53 9.07 -0.12
N ALA A 72 -3.47 8.78 -0.87
CA ALA A 72 -3.49 8.86 -2.32
C ALA A 72 -4.50 7.86 -2.91
N ARG A 73 -4.50 6.60 -2.46
CA ARG A 73 -5.46 5.58 -2.89
C ARG A 73 -6.89 5.97 -2.52
N ASN A 74 -7.13 6.45 -1.30
CA ASN A 74 -8.45 6.92 -0.88
C ASN A 74 -8.93 8.13 -1.70
N ALA A 75 -8.03 9.07 -2.04
CA ALA A 75 -8.37 10.21 -2.89
C ALA A 75 -8.84 9.73 -4.27
N GLY A 76 -8.11 8.83 -4.91
CA GLY A 76 -8.52 8.23 -6.18
C GLY A 76 -9.82 7.44 -6.07
N ALA A 77 -10.00 6.68 -5.00
CA ALA A 77 -11.20 5.88 -4.78
C ALA A 77 -12.49 6.74 -4.60
N ARG A 78 -12.39 7.95 -4.07
CA ARG A 78 -13.54 8.88 -3.98
C ARG A 78 -14.05 9.30 -5.35
N GLU A 79 -13.20 9.28 -6.34
CA GLU A 79 -13.51 9.66 -7.72
C GLU A 79 -13.94 8.45 -8.58
N ALA A 80 -13.83 7.24 -8.06
CA ALA A 80 -14.22 6.03 -8.78
C ALA A 80 -15.73 6.03 -9.07
N ARG A 81 -16.08 5.72 -10.33
CA ARG A 81 -17.47 5.66 -10.81
C ARG A 81 -17.93 4.24 -11.12
N ALA A 82 -16.96 3.32 -11.20
CA ALA A 82 -17.24 1.92 -11.50
C ALA A 82 -17.67 1.14 -10.26
N GLY A 83 -18.39 0.05 -10.48
CA GLY A 83 -18.77 -0.88 -9.42
C GLY A 83 -17.59 -1.64 -8.81
N TRP A 84 -16.49 -1.75 -9.56
CA TRP A 84 -15.23 -2.36 -9.10
C TRP A 84 -14.09 -1.36 -9.17
N ILE A 85 -13.18 -1.48 -8.20
CA ILE A 85 -11.98 -0.66 -8.12
C ILE A 85 -10.74 -1.56 -8.04
N VAL A 86 -9.69 -1.19 -8.74
CA VAL A 86 -8.37 -1.80 -8.61
C VAL A 86 -7.33 -0.74 -8.27
N PHE A 87 -6.52 -1.03 -7.26
CA PHE A 87 -5.38 -0.20 -6.89
C PHE A 87 -4.13 -0.76 -7.54
N CYS A 88 -3.46 0.06 -8.33
CA CYS A 88 -2.19 -0.26 -8.97
C CYS A 88 -1.10 0.70 -8.50
N ASP A 89 0.12 0.21 -8.38
CA ASP A 89 1.28 1.07 -8.24
C ASP A 89 1.73 1.56 -9.63
N ALA A 90 2.44 2.69 -9.69
CA ALA A 90 2.90 3.27 -10.95
C ALA A 90 3.86 2.37 -11.74
N ASP A 91 4.40 1.32 -11.13
CA ASP A 91 5.30 0.34 -11.74
C ASP A 91 4.62 -0.98 -12.12
N ASN A 92 3.31 -1.11 -11.94
CA ASN A 92 2.57 -2.29 -12.37
C ASN A 92 2.24 -2.24 -13.87
N LEU A 93 2.37 -3.36 -14.54
CA LEU A 93 1.95 -3.55 -15.93
C LEU A 93 0.82 -4.57 -15.94
N LEU A 94 -0.38 -4.15 -16.34
CA LEU A 94 -1.53 -5.05 -16.44
C LEU A 94 -1.53 -5.78 -17.79
N ALA A 95 -1.76 -7.09 -17.77
CA ALA A 95 -2.00 -7.85 -18.99
C ALA A 95 -3.26 -7.35 -19.70
N PRO A 96 -3.36 -7.42 -21.05
CA PRO A 96 -4.54 -6.99 -21.78
C PRO A 96 -5.85 -7.70 -21.34
N SER A 97 -5.73 -8.89 -20.77
CA SER A 97 -6.87 -9.68 -20.26
C SER A 97 -7.23 -9.39 -18.80
N PHE A 98 -6.56 -8.47 -18.12
CA PHE A 98 -6.72 -8.30 -16.67
C PHE A 98 -8.16 -8.05 -16.25
N SER A 99 -8.85 -7.06 -16.84
CA SER A 99 -10.25 -6.75 -16.48
C SER A 99 -11.20 -7.91 -16.81
N VAL A 100 -10.99 -8.60 -17.92
CA VAL A 100 -11.79 -9.79 -18.30
C VAL A 100 -11.59 -10.91 -17.28
N GLU A 101 -10.36 -11.22 -16.91
CA GLU A 101 -10.03 -12.24 -15.91
C GLU A 101 -10.54 -11.86 -14.51
N LEU A 102 -10.49 -10.58 -14.15
CA LEU A 102 -11.09 -10.07 -12.91
C LEU A 102 -12.57 -10.45 -12.85
N PHE A 103 -13.37 -10.08 -13.87
CA PHE A 103 -14.81 -10.30 -13.87
C PHE A 103 -15.21 -11.77 -14.04
N ASN A 104 -14.37 -12.59 -14.68
CA ASN A 104 -14.62 -14.02 -14.81
C ASN A 104 -14.38 -14.79 -13.50
N ARG A 105 -13.53 -14.27 -12.61
CA ARG A 105 -13.11 -14.95 -11.38
C ARG A 105 -13.79 -14.45 -10.12
N THR A 106 -14.27 -13.20 -10.14
CA THR A 106 -14.80 -12.53 -8.96
C THR A 106 -16.33 -12.42 -8.99
N SER A 107 -16.90 -12.30 -7.82
CA SER A 107 -18.32 -12.03 -7.59
C SER A 107 -18.46 -11.14 -6.35
N ALA A 108 -19.67 -10.71 -6.03
CA ALA A 108 -19.94 -9.99 -4.80
C ALA A 108 -19.38 -10.72 -3.58
N GLY A 109 -18.83 -9.97 -2.64
CA GLY A 109 -18.20 -10.51 -1.44
C GLY A 109 -16.83 -11.17 -1.68
N THR A 110 -16.15 -10.83 -2.78
CA THR A 110 -14.77 -11.27 -3.03
C THR A 110 -13.83 -10.10 -3.32
N TYR A 111 -12.54 -10.32 -3.13
CA TYR A 111 -11.49 -9.44 -3.62
C TYR A 111 -10.44 -10.24 -4.38
N LEU A 112 -9.84 -9.65 -5.41
CA LEU A 112 -8.81 -10.30 -6.21
C LEU A 112 -7.43 -9.77 -5.84
N ARG A 113 -6.51 -10.71 -5.65
CA ARG A 113 -5.06 -10.48 -5.65
C ARG A 113 -4.43 -11.34 -6.72
N THR A 114 -3.32 -10.90 -7.28
CA THR A 114 -2.58 -11.69 -8.25
C THR A 114 -1.43 -12.46 -7.60
N LEU A 115 -1.07 -13.56 -8.23
CA LEU A 115 0.17 -14.28 -7.92
C LEU A 115 1.33 -13.61 -8.65
N ARG A 116 2.53 -13.81 -8.13
CA ARG A 116 3.79 -13.40 -8.76
C ARG A 116 4.76 -14.56 -8.70
N ASP A 117 5.32 -14.91 -9.85
CA ASP A 117 6.43 -15.84 -9.89
C ASP A 117 7.72 -15.14 -9.49
N THR A 118 8.42 -15.75 -8.60
CA THR A 118 9.73 -15.31 -8.14
C THR A 118 10.71 -16.48 -8.24
N ARG A 119 11.99 -16.23 -8.24
CA ARG A 119 12.99 -17.29 -8.19
C ARG A 119 12.88 -18.22 -6.94
N TRP A 120 12.09 -17.81 -5.96
CA TRP A 120 11.81 -18.56 -4.72
C TRP A 120 10.42 -19.21 -4.71
N GLY A 121 9.78 -19.33 -5.88
CA GLY A 121 8.42 -19.82 -6.05
C GLY A 121 7.37 -18.73 -6.17
N THR A 122 6.14 -19.14 -6.35
CA THR A 122 5.00 -18.27 -6.53
C THR A 122 4.59 -17.62 -5.21
N ARG A 123 4.40 -16.30 -5.20
CA ARG A 123 3.96 -15.51 -4.05
C ARG A 123 2.74 -14.66 -4.40
N ARG A 124 2.00 -14.21 -3.38
CA ARG A 124 0.93 -13.23 -3.55
C ARG A 124 1.52 -11.83 -3.72
N HIS A 125 0.99 -11.08 -4.68
CA HIS A 125 1.13 -9.63 -4.70
C HIS A 125 0.19 -9.01 -3.66
N ASN A 126 0.60 -7.94 -3.00
CA ASN A 126 -0.33 -7.12 -2.25
C ASN A 126 -1.11 -6.19 -3.20
N VAL A 127 -0.45 -5.68 -4.22
CA VAL A 127 -0.99 -4.80 -5.26
C VAL A 127 -0.55 -5.34 -6.63
N PRO A 128 -1.41 -5.38 -7.65
CA PRO A 128 -2.80 -4.89 -7.66
C PRO A 128 -3.76 -5.67 -6.76
N LEU A 129 -4.66 -4.92 -6.11
CA LEU A 129 -5.77 -5.45 -5.34
C LEU A 129 -7.06 -4.87 -5.91
N ALA A 130 -8.02 -5.73 -6.24
CA ALA A 130 -9.31 -5.31 -6.75
C ALA A 130 -10.45 -5.84 -5.88
N CYS A 131 -11.45 -5.00 -5.64
CA CYS A 131 -12.70 -5.36 -4.95
C CYS A 131 -13.87 -4.51 -5.45
N GLU A 132 -15.09 -4.84 -5.04
CA GLU A 132 -16.21 -3.94 -5.27
C GLU A 132 -15.98 -2.59 -4.57
N THR A 133 -16.31 -1.48 -5.23
CA THR A 133 -16.17 -0.13 -4.68
C THR A 133 -16.97 0.02 -3.39
N ALA A 134 -18.16 -0.59 -3.31
CA ALA A 134 -18.97 -0.62 -2.09
C ALA A 134 -18.28 -1.38 -0.95
N THR A 135 -17.67 -2.53 -1.26
CA THR A 135 -16.88 -3.31 -0.29
C THR A 135 -15.68 -2.53 0.24
N PHE A 136 -14.95 -1.82 -0.64
CA PHE A 136 -13.85 -0.96 -0.24
C PHE A 136 -14.27 0.05 0.83
N TRP A 137 -15.39 0.74 0.61
CA TRP A 137 -15.88 1.74 1.55
C TRP A 137 -16.56 1.12 2.78
N SER A 138 -17.17 -0.05 2.68
CA SER A 138 -17.80 -0.72 3.84
C SER A 138 -16.78 -1.10 4.92
N VAL A 139 -15.53 -1.38 4.52
CA VAL A 139 -14.44 -1.63 5.47
C VAL A 139 -13.64 -0.35 5.82
N GLY A 140 -14.08 0.83 5.35
CA GLY A 140 -13.49 2.13 5.68
C GLY A 140 -12.32 2.58 4.79
N GLY A 141 -12.12 1.95 3.62
CA GLY A 141 -11.01 2.27 2.73
C GLY A 141 -9.64 1.93 3.29
N TYR A 142 -8.57 2.48 2.74
CA TYR A 142 -7.24 2.40 3.36
C TYR A 142 -7.18 3.26 4.63
N ASP A 143 -6.47 2.79 5.65
CA ASP A 143 -6.23 3.60 6.84
C ASP A 143 -5.16 4.66 6.54
N ASP A 144 -5.58 5.91 6.43
CA ASP A 144 -4.74 7.04 6.06
C ASP A 144 -3.92 7.64 7.22
N ALA A 145 -4.04 7.07 8.41
CA ALA A 145 -3.12 7.33 9.51
C ALA A 145 -1.75 6.67 9.28
N PHE A 146 -1.67 5.60 8.47
CA PHE A 146 -0.38 5.04 8.05
C PHE A 146 0.43 6.10 7.30
N ASP A 147 1.63 6.36 7.77
CA ASP A 147 2.59 7.26 7.15
C ASP A 147 3.90 6.51 6.85
N GLY A 148 4.59 6.92 5.79
CA GLY A 148 5.77 6.20 5.32
C GLY A 148 5.44 4.91 4.57
N TRP A 149 6.38 3.99 4.52
CA TRP A 149 6.32 2.81 3.66
C TRP A 149 5.89 1.55 4.41
N GLY A 150 4.93 0.83 3.81
CA GLY A 150 4.63 -0.57 4.09
C GLY A 150 3.58 -0.80 5.18
N VAL A 151 3.05 -2.01 5.20
CA VAL A 151 2.04 -2.55 6.13
C VAL A 151 0.59 -2.19 5.78
N GLU A 152 0.33 -1.05 5.15
CA GLU A 152 -1.02 -0.56 4.82
C GLU A 152 -1.85 -1.55 4.01
N ASP A 153 -1.24 -2.22 3.03
CA ASP A 153 -1.92 -3.24 2.22
C ASP A 153 -2.31 -4.46 3.06
N ARG A 154 -1.39 -4.90 3.92
CA ARG A 154 -1.65 -6.06 4.79
C ARG A 154 -2.76 -5.77 5.78
N GLU A 155 -2.78 -4.57 6.33
CA GLU A 155 -3.83 -4.12 7.26
C GLU A 155 -5.19 -4.03 6.55
N PHE A 156 -5.22 -3.48 5.34
CA PHE A 156 -6.45 -3.42 4.54
C PHE A 156 -6.99 -4.82 4.21
N ILE A 157 -6.11 -5.73 3.79
CA ILE A 157 -6.45 -7.13 3.52
C ILE A 157 -6.99 -7.83 4.79
N ASP A 158 -6.39 -7.59 5.95
CA ASP A 158 -6.87 -8.15 7.22
C ASP A 158 -8.31 -7.69 7.53
N ARG A 159 -8.62 -6.40 7.28
CA ARG A 159 -10.01 -5.91 7.43
C ARG A 159 -10.98 -6.56 6.45
N LEU A 160 -10.60 -6.75 5.20
CA LEU A 160 -11.43 -7.49 4.24
C LEU A 160 -11.73 -8.91 4.73
N ILE A 161 -10.70 -9.65 5.14
CA ILE A 161 -10.84 -11.03 5.64
C ILE A 161 -11.73 -11.07 6.88
N ARG A 162 -11.50 -10.20 7.86
CA ARG A 162 -12.31 -10.13 9.09
C ARG A 162 -13.76 -9.68 8.85
N SER A 163 -14.01 -9.01 7.73
CA SER A 163 -15.36 -8.67 7.27
C SER A 163 -16.03 -9.78 6.43
N GLY A 164 -15.41 -10.95 6.34
CA GLY A 164 -15.96 -12.10 5.61
C GLY A 164 -15.79 -12.03 4.10
N ILE A 165 -14.99 -11.09 3.57
CA ILE A 165 -14.72 -10.96 2.14
C ILE A 165 -13.68 -12.00 1.74
N ARG A 166 -13.97 -12.82 0.72
CA ARG A 166 -13.14 -13.96 0.33
C ARG A 166 -12.07 -13.56 -0.70
N GLU A 167 -10.86 -14.06 -0.49
CA GLU A 167 -9.76 -13.90 -1.46
C GLU A 167 -9.99 -14.77 -2.70
N VAL A 168 -9.77 -14.16 -3.86
CA VAL A 168 -9.64 -14.84 -5.16
C VAL A 168 -8.23 -14.56 -5.68
N LEU A 169 -7.53 -15.61 -6.08
CA LEU A 169 -6.18 -15.49 -6.61
C LEU A 169 -6.21 -15.52 -8.14
N GLY A 170 -5.76 -14.43 -8.75
CA GLY A 170 -5.48 -14.35 -10.17
C GLY A 170 -4.11 -14.96 -10.49
N PRO A 171 -3.92 -15.49 -11.72
CA PRO A 171 -2.66 -16.07 -12.15
C PRO A 171 -1.53 -15.03 -12.22
N ALA A 172 -0.29 -15.52 -12.18
CA ALA A 172 0.91 -14.66 -12.12
C ALA A 172 1.12 -13.82 -13.41
N ASN A 173 0.62 -14.25 -14.53
CA ASN A 173 0.75 -13.55 -15.80
C ASN A 173 -0.21 -12.36 -16.00
N LEU A 174 -1.08 -12.08 -15.04
CA LEU A 174 -1.99 -10.92 -15.12
C LEU A 174 -1.29 -9.60 -14.83
N VAL A 175 -0.17 -9.63 -14.11
CA VAL A 175 0.55 -8.43 -13.69
C VAL A 175 2.05 -8.67 -13.77
N ASP A 176 2.74 -7.76 -14.41
CA ASP A 176 4.20 -7.62 -14.30
C ASP A 176 4.56 -6.34 -13.55
N THR A 177 5.79 -6.22 -13.11
CA THR A 177 6.26 -5.06 -12.33
C THR A 177 7.59 -4.57 -12.89
N LEU A 178 7.67 -3.29 -13.20
CA LEU A 178 8.91 -2.64 -13.61
C LEU A 178 9.96 -2.73 -12.49
N ARG A 179 11.16 -3.13 -12.85
CA ARG A 179 12.26 -3.24 -11.89
C ARG A 179 12.79 -1.86 -11.52
N HIS A 180 12.92 -1.60 -10.25
CA HIS A 180 13.53 -0.38 -9.73
C HIS A 180 14.30 -0.62 -8.43
N GLY A 181 15.22 0.30 -8.08
CA GLY A 181 16.03 0.23 -6.87
C GLY A 181 15.32 0.75 -5.62
N ASN A 182 15.82 0.37 -4.43
CA ASN A 182 15.30 0.90 -3.16
C ASN A 182 15.62 2.38 -2.96
N ALA A 183 16.70 2.88 -3.59
CA ALA A 183 17.09 4.30 -3.51
C ALA A 183 15.99 5.25 -4.02
N GLU A 184 15.26 4.83 -5.04
CA GLU A 184 14.15 5.60 -5.60
C GLU A 184 12.94 5.72 -4.65
N ARG A 185 12.85 4.85 -3.63
CA ARG A 185 11.77 4.86 -2.64
C ARG A 185 12.09 5.72 -1.43
N SER A 186 13.36 5.76 -1.02
CA SER A 186 13.75 6.34 0.27
C SER A 186 13.53 7.85 0.37
N GLY A 187 13.61 8.58 -0.75
CA GLY A 187 13.42 10.04 -0.78
C GLY A 187 11.95 10.50 -0.74
N LEU A 188 11.00 9.58 -0.81
CA LEU A 188 9.56 9.91 -0.85
C LEU A 188 8.92 10.01 0.54
N TYR A 189 9.59 9.52 1.58
CA TYR A 189 9.03 9.38 2.93
C TYR A 189 9.84 10.20 3.95
N GLU A 190 9.17 10.68 4.99
CA GLU A 190 9.81 11.45 6.08
C GLU A 190 10.90 10.65 6.79
N HIS A 191 10.65 9.37 6.99
CA HIS A 191 11.57 8.44 7.64
C HIS A 191 11.99 7.34 6.66
N GLY A 192 13.17 6.77 6.86
CA GLY A 192 13.62 5.63 6.05
C GLY A 192 12.67 4.43 6.13
N ILE A 193 12.78 3.52 5.16
CA ILE A 193 11.88 2.36 5.01
C ILE A 193 11.81 1.52 6.31
N GLU A 194 12.94 1.29 6.97
CA GLU A 194 13.03 0.47 8.17
C GLU A 194 12.26 1.09 9.35
N VAL A 195 12.43 2.40 9.55
CA VAL A 195 11.73 3.14 10.60
C VAL A 195 10.24 3.19 10.33
N SER A 196 9.85 3.51 9.10
CA SER A 196 8.44 3.49 8.67
C SER A 196 7.81 2.12 8.91
N MET A 197 8.49 1.05 8.51
CA MET A 197 8.00 -0.32 8.73
C MET A 197 7.87 -0.66 10.23
N ALA A 198 8.78 -0.22 11.09
CA ALA A 198 8.68 -0.46 12.52
C ALA A 198 7.44 0.23 13.11
N ILE A 199 7.27 1.52 12.82
CA ILE A 199 6.10 2.30 13.25
C ILE A 199 4.80 1.63 12.77
N ASN A 200 4.73 1.35 11.48
CA ASN A 200 3.53 0.80 10.84
C ASN A 200 3.19 -0.61 11.36
N ASN A 201 4.19 -1.46 11.61
CA ASN A 201 3.97 -2.78 12.20
C ASN A 201 3.41 -2.70 13.62
N TYR A 202 3.97 -1.84 14.47
CA TYR A 202 3.47 -1.70 15.85
C TYR A 202 2.05 -1.12 15.87
N TYR A 203 1.79 -0.11 15.05
CA TYR A 203 0.45 0.43 14.92
C TYR A 203 -0.56 -0.64 14.44
N CYS A 204 -0.19 -1.44 13.44
CA CYS A 204 -1.03 -2.53 12.95
C CYS A 204 -1.32 -3.57 14.05
N GLN A 205 -0.30 -3.97 14.83
CA GLN A 205 -0.48 -4.92 15.96
C GLN A 205 -1.44 -4.37 17.01
N ILE A 206 -1.35 -3.08 17.34
CA ILE A 206 -2.26 -2.44 18.29
C ILE A 206 -3.69 -2.45 17.76
N LYS A 207 -3.90 -2.12 16.48
CA LYS A 207 -5.23 -2.20 15.84
C LYS A 207 -5.80 -3.61 15.89
N GLN A 208 -4.99 -4.62 15.57
CA GLN A 208 -5.40 -6.02 15.63
C GLN A 208 -5.80 -6.41 17.05
N ARG A 209 -4.98 -6.06 18.05
CA ARG A 209 -5.28 -6.32 19.46
C ARG A 209 -6.57 -5.62 19.91
N TYR A 210 -6.77 -4.38 19.51
CA TYR A 210 -8.00 -3.65 19.80
C TYR A 210 -9.22 -4.38 19.22
N PHE A 211 -9.16 -4.78 17.95
CA PHE A 211 -10.24 -5.52 17.30
C PHE A 211 -10.50 -6.87 17.98
N GLU A 212 -9.47 -7.63 18.30
CA GLU A 212 -9.58 -8.94 18.98
C GLU A 212 -10.25 -8.82 20.38
N THR A 213 -10.11 -7.67 21.02
CA THR A 213 -10.68 -7.43 22.34
C THR A 213 -12.08 -6.84 22.29
N THR A 214 -12.37 -6.00 21.30
CA THR A 214 -13.61 -5.20 21.26
C THR A 214 -14.54 -5.54 20.11
N GLU A 215 -14.08 -6.34 19.13
CA GLU A 215 -14.74 -6.61 17.84
C GLU A 215 -15.07 -5.32 17.04
N ARG A 216 -14.34 -4.24 17.32
CA ARG A 216 -14.49 -2.93 16.67
C ARG A 216 -13.19 -2.45 16.09
N TRP A 217 -13.28 -1.71 15.00
CA TRP A 217 -12.14 -0.96 14.47
C TRP A 217 -12.02 0.40 15.14
N PHE A 218 -10.84 0.97 15.12
CA PHE A 218 -10.59 2.33 15.60
C PHE A 218 -11.47 3.34 14.88
N THR A 219 -11.95 4.34 15.62
CA THR A 219 -12.47 5.58 15.06
C THR A 219 -11.34 6.38 14.41
N ASP A 220 -11.69 7.40 13.63
CA ASP A 220 -10.69 8.27 12.99
C ASP A 220 -9.77 8.93 14.02
N GLU A 221 -10.33 9.45 15.10
CA GLU A 221 -9.58 10.05 16.21
C GLU A 221 -8.61 9.05 16.85
N GLN A 222 -9.08 7.82 17.11
CA GLN A 222 -8.25 6.76 17.67
C GLN A 222 -7.13 6.35 16.71
N ARG A 223 -7.40 6.29 15.40
CA ARG A 223 -6.38 5.98 14.39
C ARG A 223 -5.22 6.96 14.46
N TYR A 224 -5.50 8.24 14.32
CA TYR A 224 -4.45 9.27 14.29
C TYR A 224 -3.74 9.43 15.63
N SER A 225 -4.48 9.43 16.75
CA SER A 225 -3.88 9.57 18.08
C SER A 225 -2.98 8.39 18.43
N THR A 226 -3.41 7.16 18.15
CA THR A 226 -2.62 5.95 18.39
C THR A 226 -1.38 5.91 17.49
N TYR A 227 -1.55 6.20 16.18
CA TYR A 227 -0.42 6.25 15.26
C TYR A 227 0.65 7.25 15.72
N LYS A 228 0.24 8.46 16.13
CA LYS A 228 1.15 9.49 16.64
C LYS A 228 1.93 9.01 17.87
N ARG A 229 1.25 8.34 18.83
CA ARG A 229 1.90 7.79 20.03
C ARG A 229 2.93 6.72 19.66
N VAL A 230 2.58 5.80 18.75
CA VAL A 230 3.51 4.78 18.26
C VAL A 230 4.71 5.41 17.58
N LYS A 231 4.49 6.38 16.69
CA LYS A 231 5.54 7.10 15.98
C LYS A 231 6.54 7.73 16.98
N LEU A 232 6.03 8.47 17.96
CA LEU A 232 6.88 9.10 18.98
C LEU A 232 7.66 8.06 19.78
N ALA A 233 7.02 7.01 20.28
CA ALA A 233 7.68 5.97 21.06
C ALA A 233 8.78 5.26 20.28
N VAL A 234 8.58 4.98 18.99
CA VAL A 234 9.60 4.36 18.13
C VAL A 234 10.77 5.32 17.90
N LEU A 235 10.49 6.59 17.61
CA LEU A 235 11.54 7.59 17.36
C LEU A 235 12.38 7.86 18.61
N ASP A 236 11.75 7.98 19.78
CA ASP A 236 12.44 8.15 21.07
C ASP A 236 13.35 6.95 21.38
N SER A 237 12.84 5.73 21.14
CA SER A 237 13.64 4.50 21.33
C SER A 237 14.85 4.41 20.40
N LEU A 238 14.78 5.02 19.21
CA LEU A 238 15.89 5.04 18.27
C LEU A 238 16.93 6.12 18.60
N ALA A 239 16.54 7.16 19.34
CA ALA A 239 17.46 8.19 19.81
C ALA A 239 18.39 7.65 20.92
N ASP A 240 17.92 6.74 21.77
CA ASP A 240 18.72 6.04 22.76
C ASP A 240 19.39 4.79 22.13
N ARG A 241 20.70 4.88 21.97
CA ARG A 241 21.48 3.87 21.19
C ARG A 241 21.77 2.58 21.94
N GLU A 242 21.65 2.54 23.26
CA GLU A 242 22.16 1.45 24.10
C GLU A 242 21.08 0.68 24.87
N SER A 243 19.88 1.24 25.04
CA SER A 243 18.83 0.61 25.85
C SER A 243 17.80 -0.15 25.04
N GLU A 244 17.31 -1.25 25.63
CA GLU A 244 16.07 -1.86 25.26
C GLU A 244 14.95 -1.04 25.90
N THR A 245 14.17 -0.33 25.09
CA THR A 245 13.06 0.47 25.59
C THR A 245 11.79 -0.38 25.63
N ILE A 246 11.20 -0.49 26.82
CA ILE A 246 9.86 -1.02 26.99
C ILE A 246 8.91 0.18 26.99
N PHE A 247 7.94 0.18 26.09
CA PHE A 247 6.92 1.21 26.08
C PHE A 247 5.52 0.60 26.12
N GLU A 248 4.65 1.30 26.82
CA GLU A 248 3.24 0.99 26.90
C GLU A 248 2.45 2.03 26.12
N ILE A 249 1.57 1.56 25.25
CA ILE A 249 0.66 2.43 24.53
C ILE A 249 -0.75 2.18 25.05
N PRO A 250 -1.33 3.14 25.77
CA PRO A 250 -2.73 3.06 26.17
C PRO A 250 -3.59 3.00 24.91
N ILE A 251 -4.50 2.03 24.85
CA ILE A 251 -5.42 1.89 23.72
C ILE A 251 -6.73 2.60 24.05
N THR A 252 -7.42 2.12 25.08
CA THR A 252 -8.62 2.76 25.68
C THR A 252 -8.71 2.31 27.14
N ASP A 253 -9.59 2.92 27.92
CA ASP A 253 -9.82 2.53 29.32
C ASP A 253 -10.34 1.10 29.47
N SER A 254 -10.97 0.56 28.42
CA SER A 254 -11.55 -0.80 28.40
C SER A 254 -10.61 -1.86 27.79
N VAL A 255 -9.47 -1.47 27.24
CA VAL A 255 -8.51 -2.38 26.62
C VAL A 255 -7.16 -2.22 27.31
N PRO A 256 -6.55 -3.30 27.83
CA PRO A 256 -5.24 -3.23 28.44
C PRO A 256 -4.21 -2.54 27.53
N PRO A 257 -3.28 -1.77 28.08
CA PRO A 257 -2.25 -1.11 27.29
C PRO A 257 -1.46 -2.15 26.50
N TRP A 258 -1.09 -1.77 25.29
CA TRP A 258 -0.22 -2.58 24.47
C TRP A 258 1.23 -2.33 24.89
N THR A 259 1.91 -3.39 25.29
CA THR A 259 3.31 -3.33 25.72
C THR A 259 4.20 -3.92 24.63
N ALA A 260 5.23 -3.21 24.23
CA ALA A 260 6.25 -3.71 23.34
C ALA A 260 7.66 -3.46 23.88
N ARG A 261 8.55 -4.35 23.52
CA ARG A 261 10.00 -4.15 23.66
C ARG A 261 10.57 -3.76 22.30
N LEU A 262 11.18 -2.60 22.24
CA LEU A 262 11.94 -2.16 21.08
C LEU A 262 13.40 -2.06 21.48
N ALA A 263 14.22 -2.97 20.97
CA ALA A 263 15.65 -2.78 21.01
C ALA A 263 16.05 -1.96 19.77
N ALA A 264 16.70 -0.83 19.95
CA ALA A 264 17.28 -0.05 18.84
C ALA A 264 18.19 -0.94 17.97
N ARG A 265 18.80 -1.95 18.56
CA ARG A 265 19.46 -3.07 17.90
C ARG A 265 18.57 -3.81 16.90
N SER A 266 17.30 -4.05 17.21
CA SER A 266 16.40 -4.83 16.35
C SER A 266 16.08 -4.13 15.04
N VAL A 267 15.92 -2.81 15.05
CA VAL A 267 15.69 -2.02 13.84
C VAL A 267 16.96 -1.98 12.98
N ARG A 268 18.13 -1.90 13.60
CA ARG A 268 19.43 -1.95 12.91
C ARG A 268 19.77 -3.37 12.44
N GLN A 269 19.53 -4.37 13.26
CA GLN A 269 19.77 -5.77 12.91
C GLN A 269 18.89 -6.20 11.72
N PHE A 270 17.66 -5.66 11.63
CA PHE A 270 16.81 -5.85 10.45
C PHE A 270 17.42 -5.21 9.20
N ARG A 271 18.06 -4.03 9.35
CA ARG A 271 18.82 -3.38 8.29
C ARG A 271 20.04 -4.19 7.90
N ASP A 272 20.84 -4.61 8.87
CA ASP A 272 22.10 -5.31 8.66
C ASP A 272 21.87 -6.72 8.08
N THR A 273 20.91 -7.48 8.62
CA THR A 273 20.53 -8.80 8.10
C THR A 273 19.96 -8.70 6.68
N LYS A 274 19.21 -7.65 6.36
CA LYS A 274 18.70 -7.43 5.01
C LYS A 274 19.81 -6.98 4.05
N CYS A 275 20.75 -6.16 4.51
CA CYS A 275 21.93 -5.77 3.72
C CYS A 275 22.86 -6.94 3.49
N GLU A 276 23.13 -7.78 4.49
CA GLU A 276 23.91 -9.02 4.34
C GLU A 276 23.21 -10.04 3.43
N PHE A 277 21.90 -10.19 3.56
CA PHE A 277 21.12 -11.06 2.68
C PHE A 277 21.14 -10.57 1.23
N LEU A 278 21.00 -9.27 0.98
CA LEU A 278 21.07 -8.68 -0.36
C LEU A 278 22.49 -8.73 -0.92
N ALA A 279 23.53 -8.55 -0.09
CA ALA A 279 24.92 -8.71 -0.49
C ALA A 279 25.26 -10.17 -0.86
N ARG A 280 24.81 -11.14 -0.08
CA ARG A 280 24.92 -12.57 -0.41
C ARG A 280 24.17 -12.93 -1.70
N LEU A 281 23.00 -12.35 -1.92
CA LEU A 281 22.23 -12.54 -3.15
C LEU A 281 22.94 -11.95 -4.38
N ALA A 282 23.61 -10.81 -4.24
CA ALA A 282 24.41 -10.21 -5.30
C ALA A 282 25.65 -11.05 -5.63
N GLN A 283 26.29 -11.62 -4.62
CA GLN A 283 27.43 -12.52 -4.82
C GLN A 283 27.04 -13.85 -5.50
N MET A 284 25.89 -14.44 -5.12
CA MET A 284 25.40 -15.68 -5.75
C MET A 284 24.93 -15.49 -7.20
N SER A 285 24.63 -14.24 -7.63
CA SER A 285 24.28 -13.93 -9.03
C SER A 285 25.50 -13.52 -9.89
N ALA A 286 26.69 -13.47 -9.31
CA ALA A 286 27.93 -13.12 -9.98
C ALA A 286 28.85 -14.33 -10.22
N GLU A 287 28.47 -15.53 -9.78
CA GLU A 287 29.17 -16.76 -10.15
C GLU A 287 28.60 -17.28 -11.49
N PRO A 288 29.47 -17.65 -12.45
CA PRO A 288 29.12 -17.95 -13.83
C PRO A 288 28.33 -19.24 -14.03
#